data_2d2a1b9e05ddbbbd086b37b3e86200f5
#
_entry.id   2d2a1b9e05ddbbbd086b37b3e86200f5
#
_cell.length_a   1.000
_cell.length_b   1.000
_cell.length_c   1.000
_cell.angle_alpha   90.00
_cell.angle_beta   90.00
_cell.angle_gamma   90.00
#
_symmetry.space_group_name_H-M   'P 1'
#
loop_
_entity.id
_entity.type
_entity.pdbx_description
1 polymer ?
#
loop_
_entity_poly.entity_id
_entity_poly.type
_entity_poly.pdbx_seq_one_letter_code
_entity_poly.pdbx_strand_id
1 'polypeptide(L)'
;MINDKTKVLLTGATGVMGMAGLKELVKYPDSYSVTVLARDSKKNRKKLTPFIEKGVKVVWGDLLDENSLRKGIEEADIVLHVGGMVSPVADHFPEKTLKVNVGSMKLIARIVKDLESRNPDRTIKVVYIGSVSQYGSKLPPNHWGKASDELKAAKFDAYSESKILAEKELVKAGLKKWVSIRQTSILHPGLLKNINNPVIFHTPLQGVLEWITTEDSGRLLERICRNDLPDDFWCNYYNAGGGEPFRLTNIEFERGILKTMGCPPPEKIFEPAWFATDNFHGMWFEDSDNLDDILHFREKDSFEEALDRMKKELPFYYKLAPLAPSFLIKAMMKSVASKPTLGTLYWIKTNDEDRIKASWGSKEKYDMIPGGKDFK
;
A
#
# COMPACT_ATOMS: atom_id res chain seq x y z
N MET A 1 22.70 -14.68 29.63
CA MET A 1 21.79 -13.52 29.72
C MET A 1 20.55 -13.89 28.92
N ILE A 2 19.38 -13.97 29.55
CA ILE A 2 18.11 -14.16 28.85
C ILE A 2 17.89 -12.83 28.11
N ASN A 3 18.13 -12.82 26.81
CA ASN A 3 17.85 -11.67 25.99
C ASN A 3 16.32 -11.47 26.03
N ASP A 4 15.86 -10.38 26.64
CA ASP A 4 14.43 -10.12 26.77
C ASP A 4 13.87 -9.86 25.35
N LYS A 5 12.82 -10.61 24.96
CA LYS A 5 12.26 -10.55 23.61
C LYS A 5 11.69 -9.17 23.32
N THR A 6 11.98 -8.61 22.16
CA THR A 6 11.33 -7.36 21.70
C THR A 6 9.82 -7.57 21.62
N LYS A 7 9.06 -6.76 22.33
CA LYS A 7 7.58 -6.81 22.38
C LYS A 7 7.02 -5.94 21.26
N VAL A 8 6.41 -6.59 20.28
CA VAL A 8 5.90 -5.93 19.06
C VAL A 8 4.38 -5.85 19.09
N LEU A 9 3.81 -4.65 19.01
CA LEU A 9 2.40 -4.47 18.67
C LEU A 9 2.27 -4.28 17.16
N LEU A 10 1.54 -5.17 16.48
CA LEU A 10 1.23 -5.07 15.06
C LEU A 10 -0.26 -4.76 14.86
N THR A 11 -0.55 -3.60 14.26
CA THR A 11 -1.90 -3.30 13.76
C THR A 11 -2.00 -3.67 12.28
N GLY A 12 -3.20 -4.00 11.80
CA GLY A 12 -3.39 -4.34 10.39
C GLY A 12 -2.89 -5.71 9.95
N ALA A 13 -2.59 -6.62 10.88
CA ALA A 13 -2.05 -7.97 10.64
C ALA A 13 -2.90 -8.85 9.70
N THR A 14 -4.17 -8.53 9.46
CA THR A 14 -5.05 -9.27 8.55
C THR A 14 -5.08 -8.73 7.11
N GLY A 15 -4.39 -7.61 6.86
CA GLY A 15 -4.12 -7.03 5.53
C GLY A 15 -2.92 -7.68 4.83
N VAL A 16 -2.59 -7.21 3.60
CA VAL A 16 -1.48 -7.80 2.80
C VAL A 16 -0.14 -7.63 3.52
N MET A 17 0.31 -6.39 3.73
CA MET A 17 1.58 -6.08 4.37
C MET A 17 1.67 -6.60 5.81
N GLY A 18 0.62 -6.34 6.63
CA GLY A 18 0.63 -6.76 8.02
C GLY A 18 0.66 -8.29 8.19
N MET A 19 -0.02 -9.04 7.30
CA MET A 19 0.05 -10.50 7.29
C MET A 19 1.44 -11.01 6.89
N ALA A 20 2.08 -10.36 5.93
CA ALA A 20 3.44 -10.68 5.53
C ALA A 20 4.42 -10.42 6.70
N GLY A 21 4.32 -9.26 7.36
CA GLY A 21 5.13 -8.95 8.54
C GLY A 21 4.88 -9.90 9.70
N LEU A 22 3.62 -10.29 9.96
CA LEU A 22 3.31 -11.29 10.98
C LEU A 22 3.96 -12.64 10.67
N LYS A 23 3.93 -13.07 9.40
CA LYS A 23 4.61 -14.30 8.96
C LYS A 23 6.12 -14.24 9.17
N GLU A 24 6.75 -13.10 8.94
CA GLU A 24 8.18 -12.93 9.18
C GLU A 24 8.52 -12.93 10.67
N LEU A 25 7.81 -12.14 11.49
CA LEU A 25 8.05 -12.04 12.93
C LEU A 25 7.96 -13.39 13.65
N VAL A 26 6.99 -14.23 13.29
CA VAL A 26 6.82 -15.54 13.94
C VAL A 26 7.89 -16.60 13.55
N LYS A 27 8.76 -16.28 12.58
CA LYS A 27 9.94 -17.12 12.28
C LYS A 27 11.01 -17.02 13.37
N TYR A 28 10.96 -15.95 14.17
CA TYR A 28 11.97 -15.66 15.22
C TYR A 28 11.31 -15.59 16.61
N PRO A 29 10.76 -16.73 17.10
CA PRO A 29 9.99 -16.74 18.36
C PRO A 29 10.86 -16.44 19.59
N ASP A 30 12.17 -16.62 19.49
CA ASP A 30 13.11 -16.29 20.57
C ASP A 30 13.50 -14.82 20.61
N SER A 31 13.29 -14.09 19.50
CA SER A 31 13.59 -12.66 19.38
C SER A 31 12.38 -11.77 19.64
N TYR A 32 11.17 -12.24 19.31
CA TYR A 32 9.97 -11.40 19.35
C TYR A 32 8.84 -12.00 20.18
N SER A 33 8.15 -11.12 20.92
CA SER A 33 6.82 -11.38 21.52
C SER A 33 5.80 -10.53 20.77
N VAL A 34 4.95 -11.16 19.95
CA VAL A 34 4.05 -10.44 19.04
C VAL A 34 2.64 -10.34 19.61
N THR A 35 2.11 -9.13 19.69
CA THR A 35 0.71 -8.83 19.96
C THR A 35 0.09 -8.21 18.71
N VAL A 36 -1.08 -8.69 18.31
CA VAL A 36 -1.85 -8.17 17.17
C VAL A 36 -3.08 -7.45 17.67
N LEU A 37 -3.36 -6.23 17.19
CA LEU A 37 -4.67 -5.61 17.33
C LEU A 37 -5.50 -5.88 16.06
N ALA A 38 -6.66 -6.52 16.24
CA ALA A 38 -7.54 -6.88 15.13
C ALA A 38 -9.02 -6.79 15.51
N ARG A 39 -9.86 -6.38 14.56
CA ARG A 39 -11.31 -6.39 14.75
C ARG A 39 -11.82 -7.82 14.93
N ASP A 40 -12.70 -8.02 15.92
CA ASP A 40 -13.33 -9.30 16.16
C ASP A 40 -14.34 -9.63 15.04
N SER A 41 -13.98 -10.61 14.22
CA SER A 41 -14.83 -11.16 13.17
C SER A 41 -14.46 -12.60 12.88
N LYS A 42 -15.41 -13.41 12.40
CA LYS A 42 -15.16 -14.80 11.99
C LYS A 42 -13.99 -14.92 11.00
N LYS A 43 -13.90 -13.96 10.05
CA LYS A 43 -12.84 -13.91 9.05
C LYS A 43 -11.47 -13.67 9.68
N ASN A 44 -11.39 -12.70 10.61
CA ASN A 44 -10.11 -12.37 11.26
C ASN A 44 -9.69 -13.46 12.24
N ARG A 45 -10.63 -14.04 13.00
CA ARG A 45 -10.36 -15.21 13.86
C ARG A 45 -9.76 -16.35 13.06
N LYS A 46 -10.40 -16.74 11.94
CA LYS A 46 -9.88 -17.80 11.04
C LYS A 46 -8.47 -17.50 10.52
N LYS A 47 -8.18 -16.24 10.16
CA LYS A 47 -6.84 -15.85 9.68
C LYS A 47 -5.78 -15.91 10.76
N LEU A 48 -6.12 -15.56 12.01
CA LEU A 48 -5.15 -15.42 13.11
C LEU A 48 -4.98 -16.70 13.94
N THR A 49 -5.91 -17.65 13.91
CA THR A 49 -5.83 -18.92 14.65
C THR A 49 -4.47 -19.62 14.50
N PRO A 50 -3.90 -19.79 13.27
CA PRO A 50 -2.60 -20.47 13.12
C PRO A 50 -1.42 -19.74 13.78
N PHE A 51 -1.56 -18.44 14.03
CA PHE A 51 -0.55 -17.61 14.68
C PHE A 51 -0.75 -17.58 16.20
N ILE A 52 -1.99 -17.62 16.67
CA ILE A 52 -2.31 -17.79 18.10
C ILE A 52 -1.74 -19.10 18.62
N GLU A 53 -1.85 -20.19 17.87
CA GLU A 53 -1.25 -21.49 18.17
C GLU A 53 0.29 -21.44 18.23
N LYS A 54 0.90 -20.45 17.58
CA LYS A 54 2.36 -20.17 17.66
C LYS A 54 2.74 -19.16 18.74
N GLY A 55 1.81 -18.79 19.64
CA GLY A 55 2.06 -17.90 20.76
C GLY A 55 1.82 -16.41 20.49
N VAL A 56 1.26 -16.03 19.33
CA VAL A 56 0.86 -14.64 19.05
C VAL A 56 -0.33 -14.27 19.93
N LYS A 57 -0.22 -13.18 20.69
CA LYS A 57 -1.32 -12.60 21.46
C LYS A 57 -2.22 -11.78 20.55
N VAL A 58 -3.54 -11.77 20.79
CA VAL A 58 -4.47 -10.95 20.04
C VAL A 58 -5.32 -10.09 20.97
N VAL A 59 -5.25 -8.79 20.79
CA VAL A 59 -6.20 -7.82 21.33
C VAL A 59 -7.33 -7.65 20.31
N TRP A 60 -8.52 -8.15 20.66
CA TRP A 60 -9.70 -7.97 19.82
C TRP A 60 -10.29 -6.59 20.07
N GLY A 61 -10.25 -5.71 19.06
CA GLY A 61 -10.69 -4.32 19.18
C GLY A 61 -10.57 -3.56 17.86
N ASP A 62 -10.85 -2.27 17.90
CA ASP A 62 -10.80 -1.36 16.74
C ASP A 62 -9.69 -0.32 16.91
N LEU A 63 -9.16 0.17 15.78
CA LEU A 63 -8.14 1.23 15.74
C LEU A 63 -8.62 2.58 16.33
N LEU A 64 -9.91 2.78 16.43
CA LEU A 64 -10.52 3.98 17.03
C LEU A 64 -10.95 3.76 18.47
N ASP A 65 -10.76 2.56 19.04
CA ASP A 65 -10.99 2.27 20.45
C ASP A 65 -9.71 2.44 21.26
N GLU A 66 -9.67 3.49 22.07
CA GLU A 66 -8.50 3.83 22.89
C GLU A 66 -8.12 2.73 23.86
N ASN A 67 -9.10 2.04 24.46
CA ASN A 67 -8.84 0.99 25.44
C ASN A 67 -8.14 -0.21 24.79
N SER A 68 -8.59 -0.60 23.61
CA SER A 68 -7.95 -1.69 22.85
C SER A 68 -6.54 -1.32 22.42
N LEU A 69 -6.32 -0.10 21.92
CA LEU A 69 -4.99 0.39 21.56
C LEU A 69 -4.07 0.44 22.77
N ARG A 70 -4.52 1.02 23.89
CA ARG A 70 -3.77 1.15 25.14
C ARG A 70 -3.32 -0.22 25.63
N LYS A 71 -4.24 -1.18 25.70
CA LYS A 71 -3.94 -2.57 26.07
C LYS A 71 -2.83 -3.21 25.24
N GLY A 72 -2.79 -2.89 23.94
CA GLY A 72 -1.72 -3.40 23.06
C GLY A 72 -0.40 -2.67 23.22
N ILE A 73 -0.45 -1.33 23.44
CA ILE A 73 0.75 -0.47 23.50
C ILE A 73 1.45 -0.58 24.87
N GLU A 74 0.70 -0.81 25.96
CA GLU A 74 1.24 -0.83 27.31
C GLU A 74 2.40 -1.82 27.52
N GLU A 75 2.38 -2.95 26.83
CA GLU A 75 3.47 -3.95 26.89
C GLU A 75 4.48 -3.83 25.73
N ALA A 76 4.23 -2.93 24.75
CA ALA A 76 5.04 -2.89 23.54
C ALA A 76 6.34 -2.08 23.72
N ASP A 77 7.42 -2.56 23.10
CA ASP A 77 8.65 -1.83 22.86
C ASP A 77 8.60 -1.11 21.50
N ILE A 78 7.85 -1.69 20.56
CA ILE A 78 7.66 -1.15 19.22
C ILE A 78 6.23 -1.34 18.72
N VAL A 79 5.67 -0.30 18.13
CA VAL A 79 4.34 -0.30 17.50
C VAL A 79 4.52 -0.23 15.98
N LEU A 80 4.15 -1.30 15.28
CA LEU A 80 4.05 -1.35 13.82
C LEU A 80 2.63 -0.96 13.41
N HIS A 81 2.43 0.33 13.08
CA HIS A 81 1.11 0.83 12.66
C HIS A 81 0.92 0.68 11.15
N VAL A 82 0.54 -0.54 10.73
CA VAL A 82 0.24 -0.92 9.35
C VAL A 82 -1.26 -0.78 9.04
N GLY A 83 -2.09 -0.79 10.10
CA GLY A 83 -3.54 -0.77 9.99
C GLY A 83 -4.10 0.56 9.48
N GLY A 84 -5.07 0.48 8.58
CA GLY A 84 -5.77 1.63 8.05
C GLY A 84 -6.77 1.23 6.96
N MET A 85 -7.52 2.21 6.45
CA MET A 85 -8.32 2.05 5.23
C MET A 85 -7.45 2.39 4.02
N VAL A 86 -7.54 1.57 2.98
CA VAL A 86 -6.76 1.70 1.74
C VAL A 86 -7.67 1.66 0.52
N SER A 87 -7.23 2.23 -0.60
CA SER A 87 -7.94 2.11 -1.89
C SER A 87 -8.03 0.62 -2.31
N PRO A 88 -9.12 0.22 -2.99
CA PRO A 88 -10.22 1.06 -3.48
C PRO A 88 -11.33 1.33 -2.45
N VAL A 89 -11.30 0.74 -1.26
CA VAL A 89 -12.34 0.93 -0.23
C VAL A 89 -12.34 2.38 0.29
N ALA A 90 -11.15 2.97 0.40
CA ALA A 90 -10.99 4.37 0.84
C ALA A 90 -11.72 5.36 -0.09
N ASP A 91 -11.71 5.10 -1.40
CA ASP A 91 -12.33 5.96 -2.41
C ASP A 91 -13.86 5.99 -2.32
N HIS A 92 -14.45 4.91 -1.81
CA HIS A 92 -15.91 4.83 -1.57
C HIS A 92 -16.34 5.48 -0.26
N PHE A 93 -15.44 5.62 0.72
CA PHE A 93 -15.75 6.12 2.06
C PHE A 93 -14.73 7.16 2.55
N PRO A 94 -14.63 8.33 1.90
CA PRO A 94 -13.58 9.33 2.17
C PRO A 94 -13.56 9.82 3.62
N GLU A 95 -14.72 10.21 4.18
CA GLU A 95 -14.81 10.69 5.55
C GLU A 95 -14.41 9.61 6.59
N LYS A 96 -14.86 8.38 6.35
CA LYS A 96 -14.49 7.25 7.21
C LYS A 96 -12.99 6.96 7.12
N THR A 97 -12.41 7.10 5.93
CA THR A 97 -10.98 6.92 5.69
C THR A 97 -10.15 7.94 6.49
N LEU A 98 -10.51 9.22 6.41
CA LEU A 98 -9.90 10.26 7.22
C LEU A 98 -10.04 9.97 8.72
N LYS A 99 -11.25 9.63 9.17
CA LYS A 99 -11.51 9.31 10.59
C LYS A 99 -10.65 8.14 11.08
N VAL A 100 -10.56 7.05 10.31
CA VAL A 100 -9.80 5.85 10.72
C VAL A 100 -8.31 6.12 10.67
N ASN A 101 -7.78 6.60 9.54
CA ASN A 101 -6.33 6.70 9.33
C ASN A 101 -5.70 7.79 10.21
N VAL A 102 -6.31 8.97 10.27
CA VAL A 102 -5.82 10.07 11.11
C VAL A 102 -6.13 9.84 12.57
N GLY A 103 -7.35 9.38 12.88
CA GLY A 103 -7.79 9.15 14.27
C GLY A 103 -6.97 8.08 14.98
N SER A 104 -6.65 6.96 14.28
CA SER A 104 -5.81 5.91 14.88
C SER A 104 -4.39 6.41 15.20
N MET A 105 -3.79 7.21 14.31
CA MET A 105 -2.44 7.75 14.55
C MET A 105 -2.44 8.73 15.72
N LYS A 106 -3.46 9.61 15.83
CA LYS A 106 -3.64 10.51 16.98
C LYS A 106 -3.73 9.74 18.30
N LEU A 107 -4.52 8.66 18.32
CA LEU A 107 -4.68 7.84 19.51
C LEU A 107 -3.37 7.15 19.89
N ILE A 108 -2.68 6.51 18.94
CA ILE A 108 -1.39 5.85 19.16
C ILE A 108 -0.39 6.86 19.74
N ALA A 109 -0.21 8.00 19.07
CA ALA A 109 0.73 9.02 19.50
C ALA A 109 0.43 9.55 20.92
N ARG A 110 -0.84 9.78 21.24
CA ARG A 110 -1.27 10.23 22.59
C ARG A 110 -0.98 9.18 23.64
N ILE A 111 -1.29 7.90 23.36
CA ILE A 111 -1.06 6.81 24.32
C ILE A 111 0.44 6.62 24.57
N VAL A 112 1.26 6.60 23.50
CA VAL A 112 2.72 6.47 23.63
C VAL A 112 3.28 7.62 24.47
N LYS A 113 2.90 8.86 24.17
CA LYS A 113 3.35 10.04 24.93
C LYS A 113 2.94 10.00 26.41
N ASP A 114 1.72 9.56 26.71
CA ASP A 114 1.24 9.36 28.08
C ASP A 114 2.08 8.30 28.83
N LEU A 115 2.36 7.16 28.20
CA LEU A 115 3.17 6.09 28.79
C LEU A 115 4.62 6.50 29.02
N GLU A 116 5.23 7.20 28.07
CA GLU A 116 6.60 7.74 28.19
C GLU A 116 6.70 8.86 29.25
N SER A 117 5.65 9.66 29.43
CA SER A 117 5.62 10.71 30.46
C SER A 117 5.52 10.14 31.88
N ARG A 118 4.86 8.99 32.05
CA ARG A 118 4.76 8.27 33.33
C ARG A 118 6.03 7.47 33.66
N ASN A 119 6.81 7.10 32.67
CA ASN A 119 8.10 6.43 32.83
C ASN A 119 9.11 7.05 31.85
N PRO A 120 9.86 8.08 32.29
CA PRO A 120 10.80 8.81 31.44
C PRO A 120 11.93 7.96 30.85
N ASP A 121 12.31 6.86 31.48
CA ASP A 121 13.34 5.95 30.99
C ASP A 121 12.81 5.03 29.87
N ARG A 122 11.50 4.90 29.74
CA ARG A 122 10.87 4.10 28.70
C ARG A 122 10.87 4.82 27.38
N THR A 123 11.16 4.09 26.30
CA THR A 123 11.01 4.55 24.93
C THR A 123 10.20 3.52 24.14
N ILE A 124 9.10 3.97 23.53
CA ILE A 124 8.26 3.14 22.67
C ILE A 124 8.48 3.59 21.23
N LYS A 125 9.06 2.75 20.41
CA LYS A 125 9.31 3.03 18.98
C LYS A 125 8.00 2.97 18.20
N VAL A 126 7.71 3.99 17.36
CA VAL A 126 6.50 4.01 16.53
C VAL A 126 6.87 3.99 15.06
N VAL A 127 6.49 2.93 14.37
CA VAL A 127 6.65 2.77 12.92
C VAL A 127 5.30 3.01 12.25
N TYR A 128 5.20 4.07 11.48
CA TYR A 128 4.03 4.40 10.70
C TYR A 128 4.24 4.00 9.24
N ILE A 129 3.28 3.27 8.69
CA ILE A 129 3.32 2.94 7.25
C ILE A 129 2.51 3.99 6.48
N GLY A 130 3.25 4.91 5.88
CA GLY A 130 2.78 5.88 4.91
C GLY A 130 2.51 5.26 3.54
N SER A 131 2.55 6.09 2.49
CA SER A 131 2.28 5.62 1.12
C SER A 131 2.96 6.52 0.08
N VAL A 132 3.39 5.94 -1.03
CA VAL A 132 3.80 6.67 -2.24
C VAL A 132 2.73 7.65 -2.71
N SER A 133 1.46 7.38 -2.43
CA SER A 133 0.34 8.24 -2.80
C SER A 133 0.44 9.66 -2.20
N GLN A 134 1.17 9.82 -1.09
CA GLN A 134 1.37 11.12 -0.43
C GLN A 134 2.09 12.15 -1.31
N TYR A 135 2.84 11.71 -2.34
CA TYR A 135 3.54 12.60 -3.27
C TYR A 135 2.68 13.11 -4.42
N GLY A 136 1.48 12.54 -4.60
CA GLY A 136 0.58 12.86 -5.70
C GLY A 136 1.10 12.39 -7.06
N SER A 137 0.70 13.11 -8.11
CA SER A 137 1.00 12.71 -9.48
C SER A 137 2.39 13.17 -9.91
N LYS A 138 3.22 12.24 -10.36
CA LYS A 138 4.52 12.47 -11.01
C LYS A 138 4.41 11.94 -12.44
N LEU A 139 4.24 12.85 -13.39
CA LEU A 139 4.07 12.53 -14.81
C LEU A 139 5.31 12.91 -15.61
N PRO A 140 5.46 12.40 -16.85
CA PRO A 140 6.58 12.80 -17.70
C PRO A 140 6.74 14.32 -17.77
N PRO A 141 7.98 14.85 -17.77
CA PRO A 141 9.26 14.14 -17.69
C PRO A 141 9.74 13.82 -16.27
N ASN A 142 9.00 14.18 -15.22
CA ASN A 142 9.42 14.12 -13.81
C ASN A 142 8.90 12.86 -13.10
N HIS A 143 9.36 11.69 -13.50
CA HIS A 143 8.96 10.41 -12.91
C HIS A 143 9.58 10.12 -11.54
N TRP A 144 10.66 10.81 -11.20
CA TRP A 144 11.46 10.56 -10.01
C TRP A 144 11.06 11.44 -8.84
N GLY A 145 11.27 10.91 -7.64
CA GLY A 145 11.09 11.66 -6.41
C GLY A 145 11.78 10.99 -5.22
N LYS A 146 11.87 11.73 -4.13
CA LYS A 146 12.58 11.33 -2.91
C LYS A 146 11.82 11.69 -1.65
N ALA A 147 12.26 11.16 -0.50
CA ALA A 147 11.58 11.35 0.78
C ALA A 147 11.46 12.82 1.22
N SER A 148 12.37 13.68 0.75
CA SER A 148 12.32 15.12 1.03
C SER A 148 11.36 15.93 0.16
N ASP A 149 10.73 15.34 -0.84
CA ASP A 149 9.78 16.02 -1.72
C ASP A 149 8.52 16.45 -0.96
N GLU A 150 7.92 17.56 -1.43
CA GLU A 150 6.67 18.06 -0.89
C GLU A 150 5.54 17.03 -1.04
N LEU A 151 4.74 16.88 0.01
CA LEU A 151 3.58 15.99 0.03
C LEU A 151 2.34 16.73 -0.46
N LYS A 152 1.70 16.16 -1.48
CA LYS A 152 0.48 16.72 -2.09
C LYS A 152 -0.41 15.61 -2.63
N ALA A 153 -1.58 15.42 -2.04
CA ALA A 153 -2.53 14.44 -2.53
C ALA A 153 -2.99 14.76 -3.95
N ALA A 154 -3.20 13.73 -4.77
CA ALA A 154 -3.91 13.87 -6.03
C ALA A 154 -5.38 14.28 -5.77
N LYS A 155 -6.05 14.86 -6.77
CA LYS A 155 -7.45 15.26 -6.62
C LYS A 155 -8.33 14.03 -6.42
N PHE A 156 -9.33 14.14 -5.55
CA PHE A 156 -10.27 13.07 -5.19
C PHE A 156 -9.62 11.84 -4.54
N ASP A 157 -8.40 11.97 -4.03
CA ASP A 157 -7.66 10.91 -3.37
C ASP A 157 -7.66 11.12 -1.84
N ALA A 158 -8.79 10.79 -1.20
CA ALA A 158 -8.95 10.88 0.26
C ALA A 158 -7.99 9.93 1.00
N TYR A 159 -7.56 8.84 0.36
CA TYR A 159 -6.55 7.96 0.94
C TYR A 159 -5.22 8.69 1.10
N SER A 160 -4.71 9.31 0.03
CA SER A 160 -3.46 10.08 0.07
C SER A 160 -3.53 11.21 1.10
N GLU A 161 -4.64 11.98 1.10
CA GLU A 161 -4.86 13.03 2.09
C GLU A 161 -4.81 12.49 3.53
N SER A 162 -5.49 11.36 3.78
CA SER A 162 -5.49 10.74 5.10
C SER A 162 -4.10 10.29 5.55
N LYS A 163 -3.27 9.81 4.63
CA LYS A 163 -1.90 9.38 4.91
C LYS A 163 -0.99 10.58 5.22
N ILE A 164 -1.12 11.69 4.48
CA ILE A 164 -0.41 12.94 4.77
C ILE A 164 -0.78 13.48 6.15
N LEU A 165 -2.07 13.55 6.45
CA LEU A 165 -2.55 14.07 7.74
C LEU A 165 -2.13 13.17 8.92
N ALA A 166 -2.17 11.85 8.76
CA ALA A 166 -1.73 10.93 9.80
C ALA A 166 -0.21 11.04 10.06
N GLU A 167 0.61 11.19 9.03
CA GLU A 167 2.05 11.44 9.17
C GLU A 167 2.32 12.76 9.90
N LYS A 168 1.59 13.83 9.57
CA LYS A 168 1.68 15.11 10.29
C LYS A 168 1.33 14.97 11.78
N GLU A 169 0.33 14.16 12.14
CA GLU A 169 0.00 13.90 13.54
C GLU A 169 1.10 13.12 14.26
N LEU A 170 1.76 12.14 13.59
CA LEU A 170 2.92 11.45 14.14
C LEU A 170 4.05 12.41 14.49
N VAL A 171 4.44 13.25 13.53
CA VAL A 171 5.55 14.21 13.70
C VAL A 171 5.23 15.25 14.77
N LYS A 172 4.02 15.82 14.72
CA LYS A 172 3.56 16.82 15.71
C LYS A 172 3.54 16.29 17.15
N ALA A 173 3.39 14.99 17.33
CA ALA A 173 3.34 14.38 18.66
C ALA A 173 4.66 14.52 19.43
N GLY A 174 5.80 14.66 18.75
CA GLY A 174 7.12 14.79 19.39
C GLY A 174 7.49 13.58 20.22
N LEU A 175 7.28 12.37 19.67
CA LEU A 175 7.67 11.10 20.29
C LEU A 175 9.19 10.95 20.27
N LYS A 176 9.75 10.19 21.20
CA LYS A 176 11.20 9.98 21.31
C LYS A 176 11.80 9.27 20.10
N LYS A 177 11.13 8.20 19.63
CA LYS A 177 11.55 7.43 18.44
C LYS A 177 10.34 7.10 17.57
N TRP A 178 10.34 7.59 16.35
CA TRP A 178 9.34 7.28 15.34
C TRP A 178 10.01 7.18 13.96
N VAL A 179 9.37 6.50 13.03
CA VAL A 179 9.76 6.50 11.61
C VAL A 179 8.51 6.41 10.75
N SER A 180 8.51 7.16 9.64
CA SER A 180 7.49 7.03 8.59
C SER A 180 8.07 6.31 7.38
N ILE A 181 7.50 5.17 7.04
CA ILE A 181 7.86 4.37 5.85
C ILE A 181 6.81 4.60 4.79
N ARG A 182 7.12 5.38 3.76
CA ARG A 182 6.23 5.65 2.63
C ARG A 182 6.30 4.50 1.63
N GLN A 183 5.45 3.51 1.92
CA GLN A 183 5.37 2.25 1.19
C GLN A 183 4.77 2.46 -0.19
N THR A 184 5.37 1.84 -1.20
CA THR A 184 4.80 1.75 -2.55
C THR A 184 3.74 0.65 -2.66
N SER A 185 3.16 0.47 -3.85
CA SER A 185 2.20 -0.59 -4.11
C SER A 185 2.82 -1.98 -4.03
N ILE A 186 2.13 -2.88 -3.37
CA ILE A 186 2.61 -4.25 -3.11
C ILE A 186 2.08 -5.19 -4.17
N LEU A 187 2.96 -5.95 -4.79
CA LEU A 187 2.60 -7.08 -5.66
C LEU A 187 2.02 -8.22 -4.83
N HIS A 188 0.75 -8.53 -5.06
CA HIS A 188 0.07 -9.62 -4.36
C HIS A 188 -1.02 -10.27 -5.22
N PRO A 189 -1.38 -11.53 -5.01
CA PRO A 189 -2.36 -12.25 -5.85
C PRO A 189 -3.74 -11.60 -5.91
N GLY A 190 -4.09 -10.75 -4.94
CA GLY A 190 -5.32 -9.98 -4.93
C GLY A 190 -5.43 -8.97 -6.06
N LEU A 191 -4.31 -8.45 -6.58
CA LEU A 191 -4.30 -7.55 -7.74
C LEU A 191 -4.89 -8.25 -8.97
N LEU A 192 -4.49 -9.50 -9.21
CA LEU A 192 -4.97 -10.31 -10.32
C LEU A 192 -6.46 -10.68 -10.21
N LYS A 193 -7.03 -10.61 -9.00
CA LYS A 193 -8.46 -10.86 -8.74
C LYS A 193 -9.33 -9.63 -8.92
N ASN A 194 -8.73 -8.43 -8.91
CA ASN A 194 -9.46 -7.16 -8.94
C ASN A 194 -9.62 -6.55 -10.34
N ILE A 195 -9.55 -7.37 -11.39
CA ILE A 195 -9.70 -6.92 -12.79
C ILE A 195 -11.05 -6.24 -13.08
N ASN A 196 -12.04 -6.40 -12.21
CA ASN A 196 -13.35 -5.76 -12.32
C ASN A 196 -13.42 -4.37 -11.65
N ASN A 197 -12.29 -3.83 -11.17
CA ASN A 197 -12.28 -2.52 -10.53
C ASN A 197 -11.93 -1.43 -11.55
N PRO A 198 -12.77 -0.39 -11.75
CA PRO A 198 -12.49 0.68 -12.69
C PRO A 198 -11.25 1.52 -12.35
N VAL A 199 -10.72 1.43 -11.12
CA VAL A 199 -9.51 2.14 -10.68
C VAL A 199 -8.29 1.82 -11.54
N ILE A 200 -8.24 0.65 -12.22
CA ILE A 200 -7.17 0.34 -13.17
C ILE A 200 -7.07 1.38 -14.31
N PHE A 201 -8.18 2.01 -14.68
CA PHE A 201 -8.23 3.05 -15.73
C PHE A 201 -7.92 4.46 -15.21
N HIS A 202 -7.78 4.63 -13.88
CA HIS A 202 -7.34 5.91 -13.31
C HIS A 202 -5.83 6.10 -13.43
N THR A 203 -5.07 5.01 -13.58
CA THR A 203 -3.61 5.07 -13.73
C THR A 203 -3.24 5.40 -15.17
N PRO A 204 -2.55 6.51 -15.44
CA PRO A 204 -2.04 6.82 -16.78
C PRO A 204 -1.17 5.69 -17.32
N LEU A 205 -1.29 5.38 -18.62
CA LEU A 205 -0.47 4.33 -19.24
C LEU A 205 1.03 4.59 -19.11
N GLN A 206 1.42 5.87 -19.17
CA GLN A 206 2.80 6.33 -18.97
C GLN A 206 3.10 6.75 -17.52
N GLY A 207 2.13 6.61 -16.63
CA GLY A 207 2.36 6.78 -15.20
C GLY A 207 3.31 5.70 -14.68
N VAL A 208 4.14 6.05 -13.70
CA VAL A 208 5.19 5.15 -13.19
C VAL A 208 4.97 4.76 -11.75
N LEU A 209 5.44 3.60 -11.39
CA LEU A 209 5.46 3.13 -10.01
C LEU A 209 6.67 2.22 -9.80
N GLU A 210 7.32 2.35 -8.65
CA GLU A 210 8.28 1.37 -8.16
C GLU A 210 7.54 0.39 -7.27
N TRP A 211 7.30 -0.82 -7.77
CA TRP A 211 6.57 -1.85 -7.01
C TRP A 211 7.45 -2.51 -5.94
N ILE A 212 6.84 -3.29 -5.05
CA ILE A 212 7.54 -4.11 -4.06
C ILE A 212 6.82 -5.45 -3.90
N THR A 213 7.55 -6.53 -3.57
CA THR A 213 6.95 -7.83 -3.30
C THR A 213 6.27 -7.88 -1.93
N THR A 214 5.32 -8.79 -1.76
CA THR A 214 4.69 -9.05 -0.45
C THR A 214 5.73 -9.52 0.56
N GLU A 215 6.69 -10.32 0.11
CA GLU A 215 7.76 -10.89 0.92
C GLU A 215 8.72 -9.80 1.44
N ASP A 216 9.16 -8.90 0.56
CA ASP A 216 10.02 -7.77 0.95
C ASP A 216 9.32 -6.84 1.93
N SER A 217 8.04 -6.53 1.69
CA SER A 217 7.22 -5.74 2.62
C SER A 217 7.11 -6.40 4.00
N GLY A 218 7.06 -7.74 4.05
CA GLY A 218 7.05 -8.50 5.30
C GLY A 218 8.38 -8.44 6.02
N ARG A 219 9.49 -8.69 5.31
CA ARG A 219 10.85 -8.61 5.85
C ARG A 219 11.17 -7.21 6.37
N LEU A 220 10.78 -6.17 5.63
CA LEU A 220 10.93 -4.80 6.08
C LEU A 220 10.35 -4.58 7.48
N LEU A 221 9.15 -5.07 7.75
CA LEU A 221 8.52 -4.94 9.07
C LEU A 221 9.29 -5.71 10.16
N GLU A 222 9.82 -6.89 9.86
CA GLU A 222 10.65 -7.64 10.81
C GLU A 222 11.98 -6.93 11.08
N ARG A 223 12.67 -6.48 10.02
CA ARG A 223 13.97 -5.83 10.12
C ARG A 223 13.94 -4.55 10.97
N ILE A 224 12.85 -3.77 10.88
CA ILE A 224 12.68 -2.57 11.74
C ILE A 224 12.53 -2.93 13.21
N CYS A 225 12.12 -4.16 13.55
CA CYS A 225 12.00 -4.59 14.95
C CYS A 225 13.33 -4.98 15.59
N ARG A 226 14.42 -5.01 14.87
CA ARG A 226 15.75 -5.34 15.40
C ARG A 226 16.27 -4.23 16.30
N ASN A 227 17.13 -4.61 17.25
CA ASN A 227 17.63 -3.67 18.24
C ASN A 227 18.94 -2.97 17.84
N ASP A 228 19.53 -3.35 16.69
CA ASP A 228 20.80 -2.86 16.16
C ASP A 228 20.69 -1.70 15.18
N LEU A 229 19.48 -1.12 15.03
CA LEU A 229 19.26 0.03 14.15
C LEU A 229 19.93 1.30 14.73
N PRO A 230 20.62 2.08 13.90
CA PRO A 230 21.31 3.28 14.32
C PRO A 230 20.30 4.35 14.81
N ASP A 231 20.76 5.25 15.68
CA ASP A 231 19.86 6.25 16.28
C ASP A 231 19.31 7.25 15.27
N ASP A 232 20.05 7.58 14.22
CA ASP A 232 19.64 8.46 13.12
C ASP A 232 18.63 7.84 12.15
N PHE A 233 18.37 6.52 12.27
CA PHE A 233 17.25 5.87 11.61
C PHE A 233 15.91 6.43 12.10
N TRP A 234 15.82 6.80 13.37
CA TRP A 234 14.60 7.27 14.00
C TRP A 234 14.36 8.77 13.76
N CYS A 235 13.13 9.21 13.92
CA CYS A 235 12.66 10.58 13.65
C CYS A 235 12.88 10.99 12.18
N ASN A 236 12.70 10.05 11.27
CA ASN A 236 12.99 10.20 9.86
C ASN A 236 11.91 9.62 8.94
N TYR A 237 12.04 9.86 7.65
CA TYR A 237 11.16 9.38 6.57
C TYR A 237 11.95 8.55 5.59
N TYR A 238 11.39 7.43 5.14
CA TYR A 238 12.00 6.60 4.11
C TYR A 238 10.97 6.17 3.07
N ASN A 239 11.41 6.09 1.82
CA ASN A 239 10.67 5.45 0.76
C ASN A 239 10.97 3.95 0.74
N ALA A 240 9.91 3.13 0.66
CA ALA A 240 10.02 1.69 0.56
C ALA A 240 9.51 1.20 -0.79
N GLY A 241 10.42 0.73 -1.62
CA GLY A 241 10.18 0.16 -2.96
C GLY A 241 11.05 -1.07 -3.21
N GLY A 242 10.81 -1.78 -4.31
CA GLY A 242 11.55 -2.99 -4.69
C GLY A 242 12.86 -2.74 -5.43
N GLY A 243 13.19 -1.47 -5.70
CA GLY A 243 14.39 -1.08 -6.46
C GLY A 243 14.20 -1.16 -7.98
N GLU A 244 15.31 -1.07 -8.71
CA GLU A 244 15.34 -0.96 -10.17
C GLU A 244 14.50 -2.03 -10.90
N PRO A 245 14.55 -3.33 -10.56
CA PRO A 245 13.78 -4.37 -11.28
C PRO A 245 12.26 -4.18 -11.20
N PHE A 246 11.79 -3.35 -10.26
CA PHE A 246 10.38 -3.10 -10.01
C PHE A 246 9.92 -1.69 -10.42
N ARG A 247 10.77 -0.92 -11.14
CA ARG A 247 10.45 0.41 -11.68
C ARG A 247 9.79 0.26 -13.05
N LEU A 248 8.47 0.37 -13.08
CA LEU A 248 7.67 0.11 -14.26
C LEU A 248 6.78 1.30 -14.60
N THR A 249 6.54 1.49 -15.89
CA THR A 249 5.37 2.23 -16.36
C THR A 249 4.11 1.36 -16.18
N ASN A 250 2.93 2.00 -16.13
CA ASN A 250 1.69 1.25 -16.00
C ASN A 250 1.47 0.29 -17.20
N ILE A 251 1.84 0.69 -18.41
CA ILE A 251 1.70 -0.19 -19.58
C ILE A 251 2.62 -1.42 -19.51
N GLU A 252 3.82 -1.28 -18.96
CA GLU A 252 4.73 -2.42 -18.72
C GLU A 252 4.16 -3.35 -17.65
N PHE A 253 3.63 -2.78 -16.57
CA PHE A 253 2.94 -3.54 -15.54
C PHE A 253 1.76 -4.34 -16.10
N GLU A 254 0.87 -3.69 -16.88
CA GLU A 254 -0.28 -4.35 -17.51
C GLU A 254 0.16 -5.47 -18.47
N ARG A 255 1.21 -5.26 -19.25
CA ARG A 255 1.78 -6.33 -20.13
C ARG A 255 2.28 -7.52 -19.33
N GLY A 256 3.01 -7.28 -18.24
CA GLY A 256 3.51 -8.33 -17.36
C GLY A 256 2.36 -9.16 -16.76
N ILE A 257 1.36 -8.47 -16.19
CA ILE A 257 0.16 -9.12 -15.60
C ILE A 257 -0.58 -9.96 -16.63
N LEU A 258 -0.92 -9.38 -17.78
CA LEU A 258 -1.66 -10.07 -18.84
C LEU A 258 -0.89 -11.27 -19.40
N LYS A 259 0.43 -11.10 -19.67
CA LYS A 259 1.31 -12.19 -20.09
C LYS A 259 1.33 -13.33 -19.07
N THR A 260 1.47 -13.02 -17.80
CA THR A 260 1.48 -14.02 -16.70
C THR A 260 0.16 -14.78 -16.63
N MET A 261 -0.96 -14.10 -16.87
CA MET A 261 -2.29 -14.71 -16.92
C MET A 261 -2.56 -15.47 -18.24
N GLY A 262 -1.68 -15.34 -19.26
CA GLY A 262 -1.88 -15.88 -20.61
C GLY A 262 -2.96 -15.15 -21.40
N CYS A 263 -3.28 -13.91 -21.01
CA CYS A 263 -4.24 -13.07 -21.70
C CYS A 263 -3.61 -12.37 -22.91
N PRO A 264 -4.44 -11.89 -23.88
CA PRO A 264 -3.95 -11.07 -24.98
C PRO A 264 -3.27 -9.79 -24.47
N PRO A 265 -2.31 -9.22 -25.22
CA PRO A 265 -1.60 -8.00 -24.82
C PRO A 265 -2.55 -6.79 -24.75
N PRO A 266 -2.18 -5.72 -24.02
CA PRO A 266 -3.02 -4.53 -23.79
C PRO A 266 -3.66 -3.96 -25.06
N GLU A 267 -2.92 -3.91 -26.16
CA GLU A 267 -3.34 -3.34 -27.46
C GLU A 267 -4.54 -4.08 -28.08
N LYS A 268 -4.83 -5.31 -27.66
CA LYS A 268 -5.96 -6.11 -28.15
C LYS A 268 -7.21 -5.98 -27.28
N ILE A 269 -7.05 -5.54 -26.02
CA ILE A 269 -8.14 -5.58 -25.03
C ILE A 269 -8.46 -4.22 -24.39
N PHE A 270 -7.60 -3.23 -24.57
CA PHE A 270 -7.84 -1.86 -24.09
C PHE A 270 -7.86 -0.86 -25.24
N GLU A 271 -8.30 0.35 -24.93
CA GLU A 271 -8.10 1.56 -25.76
C GLU A 271 -7.47 2.65 -24.88
N PRO A 272 -6.51 3.43 -25.39
CA PRO A 272 -5.85 4.50 -24.64
C PRO A 272 -6.82 5.47 -24.00
N ALA A 273 -7.90 5.83 -24.71
CA ALA A 273 -8.95 6.73 -24.23
C ALA A 273 -9.75 6.22 -23.01
N TRP A 274 -9.57 4.96 -22.60
CA TRP A 274 -10.18 4.47 -21.35
C TRP A 274 -9.37 4.86 -20.11
N PHE A 275 -8.10 5.21 -20.28
CA PHE A 275 -7.20 5.57 -19.20
C PHE A 275 -7.14 7.09 -18.99
N ALA A 276 -7.04 7.51 -17.74
CA ALA A 276 -6.66 8.87 -17.42
C ALA A 276 -5.24 9.15 -17.94
N THR A 277 -4.92 10.43 -18.18
CA THR A 277 -3.55 10.88 -18.51
C THR A 277 -2.90 11.62 -17.36
N ASP A 278 -3.69 12.05 -16.39
CA ASP A 278 -3.27 12.87 -15.27
C ASP A 278 -3.81 12.34 -13.93
N ASN A 279 -3.40 12.97 -12.83
CA ASN A 279 -4.01 12.86 -11.50
C ASN A 279 -3.98 11.46 -10.85
N PHE A 280 -2.96 10.68 -11.11
CA PHE A 280 -2.73 9.44 -10.37
C PHE A 280 -1.40 9.51 -9.62
N HIS A 281 -1.38 8.99 -8.40
CA HIS A 281 -0.18 8.93 -7.61
C HIS A 281 0.76 7.83 -8.10
N GLY A 282 2.03 8.12 -8.15
CA GLY A 282 3.07 7.16 -8.49
C GLY A 282 4.35 7.87 -8.86
N MET A 283 5.47 7.26 -8.52
CA MET A 283 6.79 7.71 -8.91
C MET A 283 7.80 6.56 -8.77
N TRP A 284 8.95 6.72 -9.39
CA TRP A 284 10.14 5.97 -9.07
C TRP A 284 10.90 6.69 -7.95
N PHE A 285 11.44 5.95 -7.02
CA PHE A 285 12.18 6.51 -5.91
C PHE A 285 13.67 6.70 -6.27
N GLU A 286 14.18 7.91 -6.03
CA GLU A 286 15.62 8.19 -6.12
C GLU A 286 16.38 7.58 -4.94
N ASP A 287 15.69 7.36 -3.80
CA ASP A 287 16.27 7.09 -2.50
C ASP A 287 15.71 5.84 -1.78
N SER A 288 14.98 4.97 -2.48
CA SER A 288 14.46 3.74 -1.87
C SER A 288 15.57 2.76 -1.47
N ASP A 289 16.76 2.88 -2.05
CA ASP A 289 17.91 2.07 -1.73
C ASP A 289 18.46 2.41 -0.34
N ASN A 290 18.36 3.67 0.12
CA ASN A 290 18.80 4.09 1.45
C ASN A 290 18.14 3.25 2.58
N LEU A 291 16.88 2.87 2.42
CA LEU A 291 16.21 2.03 3.40
C LEU A 291 16.70 0.58 3.33
N ASP A 292 16.97 0.08 2.13
CA ASP A 292 17.48 -1.28 1.95
C ASP A 292 18.93 -1.41 2.42
N ASP A 293 19.75 -0.39 2.25
CA ASP A 293 21.14 -0.34 2.76
C ASP A 293 21.19 -0.47 4.29
N ILE A 294 20.16 0.04 4.99
CA ILE A 294 20.06 -0.07 6.46
C ILE A 294 19.44 -1.41 6.87
N LEU A 295 18.37 -1.82 6.21
CA LEU A 295 17.53 -2.94 6.66
C LEU A 295 17.83 -4.26 5.96
N HIS A 296 18.39 -4.25 4.76
CA HIS A 296 18.64 -5.43 3.92
C HIS A 296 17.39 -6.31 3.77
N PHE A 297 16.26 -5.70 3.39
CA PHE A 297 14.96 -6.38 3.34
C PHE A 297 14.60 -6.92 1.95
N ARG A 298 15.24 -6.42 0.87
CA ARG A 298 14.96 -6.86 -0.49
C ARG A 298 15.60 -8.21 -0.79
N GLU A 299 14.88 -9.06 -1.52
CA GLU A 299 15.47 -10.16 -2.28
C GLU A 299 15.87 -9.65 -3.67
N LYS A 300 16.84 -10.31 -4.29
CA LYS A 300 17.27 -9.98 -5.67
C LYS A 300 16.35 -10.67 -6.69
N ASP A 301 15.06 -10.39 -6.60
CA ASP A 301 14.06 -10.92 -7.54
C ASP A 301 13.89 -9.99 -8.73
N SER A 302 13.48 -10.55 -9.87
CA SER A 302 12.91 -9.80 -10.98
C SER A 302 11.40 -9.65 -10.85
N PHE A 303 10.83 -8.71 -11.58
CA PHE A 303 9.38 -8.52 -11.67
C PHE A 303 8.67 -9.79 -12.19
N GLU A 304 9.24 -10.45 -13.19
CA GLU A 304 8.72 -11.68 -13.78
C GLU A 304 8.69 -12.83 -12.76
N GLU A 305 9.74 -13.01 -11.98
CA GLU A 305 9.80 -14.04 -10.93
C GLU A 305 8.74 -13.78 -9.86
N ALA A 306 8.54 -12.52 -9.46
CA ALA A 306 7.47 -12.13 -8.54
C ALA A 306 6.07 -12.46 -9.11
N LEU A 307 5.82 -12.17 -10.39
CA LEU A 307 4.58 -12.52 -11.06
C LEU A 307 4.35 -14.03 -11.15
N ASP A 308 5.40 -14.80 -11.43
CA ASP A 308 5.32 -16.26 -11.49
C ASP A 308 4.99 -16.87 -10.12
N ARG A 309 5.51 -16.31 -9.03
CA ARG A 309 5.09 -16.69 -7.67
C ARG A 309 3.61 -16.38 -7.42
N MET A 310 3.16 -15.17 -7.77
CA MET A 310 1.76 -14.77 -7.64
C MET A 310 0.82 -15.69 -8.43
N LYS A 311 1.21 -16.10 -9.63
CA LYS A 311 0.45 -17.03 -10.48
C LYS A 311 0.20 -18.37 -9.80
N LYS A 312 1.18 -18.89 -9.05
CA LYS A 312 1.04 -20.18 -8.32
C LYS A 312 -0.05 -20.13 -7.24
N GLU A 313 -0.33 -18.95 -6.71
CA GLU A 313 -1.37 -18.74 -5.68
C GLU A 313 -2.77 -18.48 -6.26
N LEU A 314 -2.90 -18.38 -7.60
CA LEU A 314 -4.19 -18.18 -8.23
C LEU A 314 -5.03 -19.47 -8.25
N PRO A 315 -6.36 -19.36 -8.03
CA PRO A 315 -7.27 -20.46 -8.25
C PRO A 315 -7.17 -21.02 -9.67
N PHE A 316 -7.38 -22.33 -9.81
CA PHE A 316 -7.19 -23.04 -11.08
C PHE A 316 -8.00 -22.46 -12.26
N TYR A 317 -9.17 -21.87 -12.00
CA TYR A 317 -10.03 -21.31 -13.06
C TYR A 317 -9.40 -20.07 -13.75
N TYR A 318 -8.43 -19.42 -13.15
CA TYR A 318 -7.65 -18.38 -13.84
C TYR A 318 -6.81 -18.93 -14.99
N LYS A 319 -6.51 -20.23 -14.99
CA LYS A 319 -5.84 -20.92 -16.13
C LYS A 319 -6.73 -21.00 -17.37
N LEU A 320 -8.04 -20.74 -17.23
CA LEU A 320 -8.99 -20.70 -18.34
C LEU A 320 -9.06 -19.32 -19.01
N ALA A 321 -8.51 -18.27 -18.40
CA ALA A 321 -8.54 -16.92 -18.96
C ALA A 321 -7.96 -16.82 -20.39
N PRO A 322 -6.91 -17.57 -20.77
CA PRO A 322 -6.38 -17.57 -22.14
C PRO A 322 -7.35 -18.09 -23.21
N LEU A 323 -8.37 -18.84 -22.80
CA LEU A 323 -9.35 -19.42 -23.74
C LEU A 323 -10.42 -18.40 -24.17
N ALA A 324 -10.51 -17.25 -23.49
CA ALA A 324 -11.50 -16.23 -23.81
C ALA A 324 -11.04 -15.43 -25.07
N PRO A 325 -11.91 -15.29 -26.09
CA PRO A 325 -11.61 -14.45 -27.25
C PRO A 325 -11.33 -12.99 -26.83
N SER A 326 -10.33 -12.38 -27.45
CA SER A 326 -9.88 -11.01 -27.09
C SER A 326 -11.01 -9.97 -27.18
N PHE A 327 -11.96 -10.11 -28.10
CA PHE A 327 -13.08 -9.20 -28.23
C PHE A 327 -14.05 -9.27 -27.03
N LEU A 328 -14.22 -10.45 -26.42
CA LEU A 328 -15.03 -10.61 -25.21
C LEU A 328 -14.33 -9.97 -23.99
N ILE A 329 -13.01 -10.18 -23.87
CA ILE A 329 -12.23 -9.52 -22.81
C ILE A 329 -12.29 -8.00 -22.99
N LYS A 330 -12.12 -7.51 -24.23
CA LYS A 330 -12.24 -6.07 -24.55
C LYS A 330 -13.60 -5.50 -24.17
N ALA A 331 -14.69 -6.21 -24.50
CA ALA A 331 -16.06 -5.80 -24.17
C ALA A 331 -16.25 -5.76 -22.64
N MET A 332 -15.75 -6.76 -21.92
CA MET A 332 -15.78 -6.80 -20.46
C MET A 332 -15.01 -5.61 -19.86
N MET A 333 -13.79 -5.35 -20.33
CA MET A 333 -12.97 -4.25 -19.81
C MET A 333 -13.57 -2.86 -20.11
N LYS A 334 -14.21 -2.69 -21.29
CA LYS A 334 -14.99 -1.49 -21.61
C LYS A 334 -16.15 -1.30 -20.63
N SER A 335 -16.84 -2.38 -20.28
CA SER A 335 -17.89 -2.36 -19.26
C SER A 335 -17.35 -1.93 -17.90
N VAL A 336 -16.15 -2.40 -17.52
CA VAL A 336 -15.48 -1.97 -16.27
C VAL A 336 -15.17 -0.47 -16.31
N ALA A 337 -14.59 0.03 -17.41
CA ALA A 337 -14.31 1.46 -17.60
C ALA A 337 -15.58 2.34 -17.59
N SER A 338 -16.74 1.74 -17.86
CA SER A 338 -18.04 2.42 -17.91
C SER A 338 -18.87 2.31 -16.63
N LYS A 339 -18.33 1.70 -15.56
CA LYS A 339 -19.06 1.52 -14.30
C LYS A 339 -19.46 2.89 -13.70
N PRO A 340 -20.69 3.00 -13.16
CA PRO A 340 -21.13 4.21 -12.49
C PRO A 340 -20.16 4.66 -11.41
N THR A 341 -20.06 5.96 -11.21
CA THR A 341 -19.28 6.67 -10.18
C THR A 341 -17.77 6.64 -10.39
N LEU A 342 -17.15 5.48 -10.62
CA LEU A 342 -15.69 5.35 -10.71
C LEU A 342 -15.16 5.05 -12.12
N GLY A 343 -16.03 4.75 -13.09
CA GLY A 343 -15.60 4.47 -14.45
C GLY A 343 -15.19 5.73 -15.21
N THR A 344 -14.02 5.71 -15.83
CA THR A 344 -13.50 6.83 -16.64
C THR A 344 -14.42 7.17 -17.81
N LEU A 345 -14.95 6.17 -18.51
CA LEU A 345 -15.94 6.37 -19.59
C LEU A 345 -17.31 6.82 -19.05
N TYR A 346 -17.63 6.52 -17.81
CA TYR A 346 -18.83 7.05 -17.17
C TYR A 346 -18.72 8.57 -16.96
N TRP A 347 -17.56 9.06 -16.51
CA TRP A 347 -17.32 10.50 -16.35
C TRP A 347 -17.47 11.25 -17.66
N ILE A 348 -16.93 10.68 -18.75
CA ILE A 348 -17.10 11.27 -20.09
C ILE A 348 -18.57 11.29 -20.53
N LYS A 349 -19.28 10.16 -20.34
CA LYS A 349 -20.69 10.01 -20.71
C LYS A 349 -21.61 10.98 -19.94
N THR A 350 -21.32 11.24 -18.68
CA THR A 350 -22.12 12.12 -17.81
C THR A 350 -21.65 13.56 -17.79
N ASN A 351 -20.60 13.87 -18.55
CA ASN A 351 -19.92 15.18 -18.58
C ASN A 351 -19.54 15.68 -17.18
N ASP A 352 -18.91 14.81 -16.37
CA ASP A 352 -18.40 15.17 -15.05
C ASP A 352 -17.16 16.07 -15.22
N GLU A 353 -17.38 17.38 -15.28
CA GLU A 353 -16.35 18.38 -15.60
C GLU A 353 -15.16 18.31 -14.63
N ASP A 354 -15.42 18.11 -13.34
CA ASP A 354 -14.36 18.06 -12.32
C ASP A 354 -13.48 16.83 -12.49
N ARG A 355 -14.08 15.65 -12.71
CA ARG A 355 -13.36 14.40 -12.97
C ARG A 355 -12.62 14.46 -14.31
N ILE A 356 -13.25 14.98 -15.37
CA ILE A 356 -12.62 15.16 -16.69
C ILE A 356 -11.41 16.09 -16.57
N LYS A 357 -11.58 17.24 -15.91
CA LYS A 357 -10.50 18.19 -15.70
C LYS A 357 -9.35 17.60 -14.89
N ALA A 358 -9.66 16.82 -13.87
CA ALA A 358 -8.64 16.15 -13.08
C ALA A 358 -7.87 15.10 -13.88
N SER A 359 -8.58 14.27 -14.65
CA SER A 359 -8.02 13.06 -15.30
C SER A 359 -7.37 13.33 -16.66
N TRP A 360 -7.77 14.38 -17.37
CA TRP A 360 -7.27 14.71 -18.72
C TRP A 360 -6.95 16.20 -18.94
N GLY A 361 -7.14 17.01 -17.91
CA GLY A 361 -6.97 18.47 -18.03
C GLY A 361 -8.17 19.17 -18.66
N SER A 362 -8.78 18.61 -19.72
CA SER A 362 -10.03 19.10 -20.33
C SER A 362 -10.69 18.05 -21.22
N LYS A 363 -11.95 18.31 -21.64
CA LYS A 363 -12.67 17.45 -22.57
C LYS A 363 -12.03 17.45 -23.96
N GLU A 364 -11.52 18.60 -24.41
CA GLU A 364 -10.84 18.75 -25.71
C GLU A 364 -9.56 17.90 -25.74
N LYS A 365 -8.79 17.87 -24.65
CA LYS A 365 -7.61 17.01 -24.53
C LYS A 365 -7.98 15.52 -24.58
N TYR A 366 -9.07 15.14 -23.91
CA TYR A 366 -9.59 13.78 -24.02
C TYR A 366 -9.94 13.41 -25.46
N ASP A 367 -10.64 14.30 -26.18
CA ASP A 367 -11.09 14.06 -27.56
C ASP A 367 -9.92 13.98 -28.57
N MET A 368 -8.72 14.47 -28.20
CA MET A 368 -7.49 14.35 -28.98
C MET A 368 -6.73 13.02 -28.72
N ILE A 369 -7.13 12.22 -27.74
CA ILE A 369 -6.48 10.93 -27.50
C ILE A 369 -6.74 10.02 -28.70
N PRO A 370 -5.69 9.47 -29.36
CA PRO A 370 -5.86 8.62 -30.52
C PRO A 370 -6.79 7.44 -30.23
N GLY A 371 -7.81 7.27 -31.03
CA GLY A 371 -8.66 6.09 -31.02
C GLY A 371 -7.89 4.90 -31.59
N GLY A 372 -7.66 3.89 -30.79
CA GLY A 372 -7.04 2.63 -31.22
C GLY A 372 -5.55 2.53 -31.00
N LYS A 373 -4.80 1.74 -31.10
CA LYS A 373 -3.48 1.07 -31.07
C LYS A 373 -2.25 1.86 -30.61
N ASP A 374 -2.29 3.15 -30.36
CA ASP A 374 -1.12 3.91 -29.93
C ASP A 374 -1.00 3.91 -28.40
N PHE A 375 -0.28 2.92 -27.88
CA PHE A 375 0.05 2.77 -26.44
C PHE A 375 1.44 3.34 -26.10
N LYS A 376 1.94 4.25 -26.96
CA LYS A 376 3.24 4.92 -26.76
C LYS A 376 3.16 6.04 -25.77
#